data_0fed5d761ffa968d7b3252f0930cad58
#
_entry.id   0fed5d761ffa968d7b3252f0930cad58
#
_cell.length_a   1.000
_cell.length_b   1.000
_cell.length_c   1.000
_cell.angle_alpha   90.00
_cell.angle_beta   90.00
_cell.angle_gamma   90.00
#
_symmetry.space_group_name_H-M   'P 1'
#
loop_
_entity.id
_entity.type
_entity.pdbx_description
1 polymer ?
#
loop_
_entity_poly.entity_id
_entity_poly.type
_entity_poly.pdbx_seq_one_letter_code
_entity_poly.pdbx_strand_id
1 'polypeptide(L)'
;MSTVVTISGGGIIGNYISARLHVNGIDTKVVEKNKNSKPQSEKIRTITLNPYSKKLLDEIGIEVPIAEIKHIRVIDGEGTGVIDFNSNEIHEDNLSYVVFFNDLHNALQEKEVSRTIFENELIQINEDINDYFCEVTLKDKTKHSSVFVAGCDGRNSNVAKLAFFNLKSADYGQTAITFTANIETDNDKEAYQVFSDRGIFAVMPCPLGNHESTHTIVWSIENKNIENGASIEEYAEENLAYFENKLKMKINACSSFLSFGLKNHYFENYISGSTVLIGDAAHSIHPLAGQGINLGFADADAFCEEVIKGYKSRMRMNKDLVLKRYEIRRKQMNLLMLKSMDFFVEIFRSQNLVIKLLRNYGLSGVNKINFLKTFFINHASGRNKL
;
A
#
# COMPACT_ATOMS: atom_id res chain seq x y z
N MET A 1 23.46 1.55 -23.60
CA MET A 1 23.76 2.57 -22.56
C MET A 1 23.46 1.93 -21.22
N SER A 2 24.35 2.11 -20.24
CA SER A 2 24.12 1.58 -18.88
C SER A 2 23.34 2.61 -18.05
N THR A 3 22.28 2.18 -17.37
CA THR A 3 21.54 2.99 -16.40
C THR A 3 21.99 2.68 -14.97
N VAL A 4 21.65 3.51 -13.99
CA VAL A 4 21.96 3.19 -12.60
C VAL A 4 20.95 2.16 -12.07
N VAL A 5 19.66 2.33 -12.38
CA VAL A 5 18.61 1.40 -11.94
C VAL A 5 17.70 1.01 -13.11
N THR A 6 17.54 -0.30 -13.33
CA THR A 6 16.43 -0.85 -14.10
C THR A 6 15.29 -1.22 -13.15
N ILE A 7 14.11 -0.68 -13.38
CA ILE A 7 12.92 -0.85 -12.55
C ILE A 7 11.91 -1.72 -13.29
N SER A 8 11.59 -2.89 -12.77
CA SER A 8 10.53 -3.75 -13.29
C SER A 8 9.21 -3.42 -12.63
N GLY A 9 8.24 -2.97 -13.42
CA GLY A 9 6.91 -2.52 -13.01
C GLY A 9 6.74 -1.00 -13.00
N GLY A 10 5.92 -0.50 -13.94
CA GLY A 10 5.54 0.90 -14.08
C GLY A 10 4.30 1.29 -13.24
N GLY A 11 4.12 0.64 -12.10
CA GLY A 11 3.10 1.01 -11.11
C GLY A 11 3.46 2.26 -10.30
N ILE A 12 2.65 2.58 -9.29
CA ILE A 12 2.86 3.76 -8.43
C ILE A 12 4.28 3.78 -7.84
N ILE A 13 4.74 2.66 -7.27
CA ILE A 13 6.03 2.59 -6.58
C ILE A 13 7.20 2.67 -7.56
N GLY A 14 7.13 1.94 -8.67
CA GLY A 14 8.22 1.95 -9.68
C GLY A 14 8.37 3.32 -10.35
N ASN A 15 7.27 3.97 -10.71
CA ASN A 15 7.29 5.32 -11.28
C ASN A 15 7.76 6.36 -10.25
N TYR A 16 7.38 6.22 -8.97
CA TYR A 16 7.88 7.09 -7.91
C TYR A 16 9.42 6.97 -7.77
N ILE A 17 9.98 5.75 -7.75
CA ILE A 17 11.43 5.54 -7.68
C ILE A 17 12.12 6.21 -8.86
N SER A 18 11.61 6.01 -10.08
CA SER A 18 12.17 6.62 -11.29
C SER A 18 12.15 8.14 -11.20
N ALA A 19 11.01 8.75 -10.84
CA ALA A 19 10.87 10.20 -10.69
C ALA A 19 11.80 10.76 -9.61
N ARG A 20 11.87 10.11 -8.44
CA ARG A 20 12.72 10.53 -7.31
C ARG A 20 14.20 10.49 -7.66
N LEU A 21 14.66 9.44 -8.32
CA LEU A 21 16.05 9.30 -8.75
C LEU A 21 16.39 10.31 -9.87
N HIS A 22 15.49 10.50 -10.82
CA HIS A 22 15.69 11.45 -11.91
C HIS A 22 15.84 12.91 -11.42
N VAL A 23 15.00 13.34 -10.48
CA VAL A 23 15.14 14.67 -9.84
C VAL A 23 16.51 14.87 -9.20
N ASN A 24 17.20 13.78 -8.81
CA ASN A 24 18.56 13.79 -8.28
C ASN A 24 19.65 13.55 -9.35
N GLY A 25 19.32 13.59 -10.64
CA GLY A 25 20.26 13.42 -11.75
C GLY A 25 20.73 11.97 -11.98
N ILE A 26 19.95 10.99 -11.49
CA ILE A 26 20.28 9.56 -11.60
C ILE A 26 19.45 8.96 -12.72
N ASP A 27 20.13 8.30 -13.68
CA ASP A 27 19.47 7.68 -14.84
C ASP A 27 18.81 6.35 -14.49
N THR A 28 17.55 6.21 -14.90
CA THR A 28 16.70 5.03 -14.66
C THR A 28 16.00 4.58 -15.93
N LYS A 29 15.61 3.30 -15.96
CA LYS A 29 14.76 2.73 -17.01
C LYS A 29 13.65 1.92 -16.35
N VAL A 30 12.40 2.27 -16.64
CA VAL A 30 11.22 1.52 -16.20
C VAL A 30 10.84 0.53 -17.30
N VAL A 31 10.50 -0.70 -16.92
CA VAL A 31 9.99 -1.75 -17.82
C VAL A 31 8.60 -2.12 -17.34
N GLU A 32 7.59 -1.90 -18.20
CA GLU A 32 6.18 -2.13 -17.87
C GLU A 32 5.55 -3.09 -18.89
N LYS A 33 4.91 -4.15 -18.39
CA LYS A 33 4.30 -5.19 -19.22
C LYS A 33 3.04 -4.74 -19.97
N ASN A 34 2.34 -3.76 -19.42
CA ASN A 34 1.12 -3.24 -19.99
C ASN A 34 1.40 -2.17 -21.04
N LYS A 35 0.39 -1.90 -21.88
CA LYS A 35 0.41 -0.78 -22.82
C LYS A 35 0.43 0.56 -22.08
N ASN A 36 0.96 1.56 -22.77
CA ASN A 36 0.79 2.96 -22.33
C ASN A 36 -0.67 3.39 -22.56
N SER A 37 -1.55 2.95 -21.70
CA SER A 37 -2.97 3.32 -21.76
C SER A 37 -3.39 3.89 -20.40
N LYS A 38 -4.12 5.01 -20.46
CA LYS A 38 -4.79 5.51 -19.25
C LYS A 38 -5.94 4.55 -18.95
N PRO A 39 -6.00 3.99 -17.74
CA PRO A 39 -7.19 3.22 -17.36
C PRO A 39 -8.41 4.13 -17.46
N GLN A 40 -9.33 3.81 -18.36
CA GLN A 40 -10.62 4.50 -18.48
C GLN A 40 -11.66 3.97 -17.49
N SER A 41 -11.26 3.05 -16.61
CA SER A 41 -12.17 2.45 -15.65
C SER A 41 -12.74 3.49 -14.70
N GLU A 42 -13.98 3.26 -14.30
CA GLU A 42 -14.67 4.01 -13.26
C GLU A 42 -13.73 4.26 -12.06
N LYS A 43 -13.80 5.46 -11.50
CA LYS A 43 -13.02 5.83 -10.30
C LYS A 43 -13.63 5.17 -9.06
N ILE A 44 -13.38 3.89 -8.88
CA ILE A 44 -13.90 3.10 -7.75
C ILE A 44 -12.80 2.86 -6.72
N ARG A 45 -11.62 2.45 -7.18
CA ARG A 45 -10.53 2.09 -6.28
C ARG A 45 -9.82 3.32 -5.74
N THR A 46 -9.86 3.46 -4.42
CA THR A 46 -9.08 4.48 -3.70
C THR A 46 -7.89 3.85 -2.95
N ILE A 47 -6.95 4.68 -2.59
CA ILE A 47 -5.85 4.37 -1.69
C ILE A 47 -5.70 5.49 -0.66
N THR A 48 -5.20 5.14 0.51
CA THR A 48 -5.00 6.07 1.61
C THR A 48 -3.50 6.34 1.78
N LEU A 49 -3.10 7.59 1.64
CA LEU A 49 -1.74 8.05 1.84
C LEU A 49 -1.60 8.61 3.26
N ASN A 50 -0.58 8.20 3.98
CA ASN A 50 -0.20 8.89 5.21
C ASN A 50 0.53 10.21 4.92
N PRO A 51 0.71 11.11 5.91
CA PRO A 51 1.38 12.39 5.71
C PRO A 51 2.78 12.25 5.10
N TYR A 52 3.51 11.21 5.47
CA TYR A 52 4.84 10.95 4.91
C TYR A 52 4.79 10.62 3.42
N SER A 53 3.94 9.70 3.00
CA SER A 53 3.77 9.33 1.58
C SER A 53 3.29 10.53 0.74
N LYS A 54 2.39 11.35 1.29
CA LYS A 54 1.93 12.58 0.63
C LYS A 54 3.11 13.54 0.42
N LYS A 55 3.91 13.78 1.46
CA LYS A 55 5.11 14.62 1.37
C LYS A 55 6.09 14.13 0.28
N LEU A 56 6.32 12.82 0.18
CA LEU A 56 7.21 12.24 -0.83
C LEU A 56 6.72 12.53 -2.26
N LEU A 57 5.40 12.51 -2.48
CA LEU A 57 4.80 12.85 -3.77
C LEU A 57 4.93 14.35 -4.07
N ASP A 58 4.74 15.21 -3.07
CA ASP A 58 4.94 16.67 -3.19
C ASP A 58 6.38 17.01 -3.58
N GLU A 59 7.37 16.36 -2.97
CA GLU A 59 8.79 16.56 -3.27
C GLU A 59 9.16 16.25 -4.73
N ILE A 60 8.39 15.43 -5.41
CA ILE A 60 8.57 15.16 -6.85
C ILE A 60 7.53 15.89 -7.72
N GLY A 61 6.71 16.77 -7.14
CA GLY A 61 5.74 17.60 -7.87
C GLY A 61 4.58 16.79 -8.46
N ILE A 62 4.04 15.82 -7.73
CA ILE A 62 2.83 15.09 -8.10
C ILE A 62 1.64 15.67 -7.34
N GLU A 63 0.70 16.20 -8.11
CA GLU A 63 -0.56 16.76 -7.61
C GLU A 63 -1.74 15.97 -8.17
N VAL A 64 -2.62 15.53 -7.30
CA VAL A 64 -3.87 14.82 -7.64
C VAL A 64 -4.97 15.27 -6.67
N PRO A 65 -6.25 15.16 -7.06
CA PRO A 65 -7.35 15.39 -6.12
C PRO A 65 -7.24 14.50 -4.90
N ILE A 66 -7.42 15.08 -3.72
CA ILE A 66 -7.35 14.41 -2.43
C ILE A 66 -8.61 14.66 -1.61
N ALA A 67 -8.96 13.71 -0.73
CA ALA A 67 -9.84 13.94 0.41
C ALA A 67 -9.04 13.79 1.70
N GLU A 68 -9.22 14.73 2.61
CA GLU A 68 -8.50 14.76 3.89
C GLU A 68 -9.21 13.93 4.94
N ILE A 69 -8.45 13.22 5.79
CA ILE A 69 -8.97 12.54 6.97
C ILE A 69 -8.31 13.15 8.21
N LYS A 70 -9.12 13.81 9.05
CA LYS A 70 -8.69 14.38 10.34
C LYS A 70 -9.05 13.52 11.53
N HIS A 71 -10.12 12.74 11.40
CA HIS A 71 -10.62 11.85 12.43
C HIS A 71 -10.78 10.45 11.89
N ILE A 72 -10.40 9.45 12.68
CA ILE A 72 -10.68 8.04 12.40
C ILE A 72 -11.36 7.46 13.62
N ARG A 73 -12.56 6.92 13.45
CA ARG A 73 -13.32 6.22 14.47
C ARG A 73 -13.33 4.74 14.21
N VAL A 74 -12.77 3.97 15.14
CA VAL A 74 -12.72 2.50 15.10
C VAL A 74 -13.74 1.96 16.09
N ILE A 75 -14.65 1.11 15.62
CA ILE A 75 -15.81 0.61 16.37
C ILE A 75 -15.75 -0.92 16.46
N ASP A 76 -15.90 -1.46 17.66
CA ASP A 76 -16.21 -2.88 17.86
C ASP A 76 -17.69 -3.14 17.53
N GLY A 77 -17.96 -3.76 16.40
CA GLY A 77 -19.32 -4.08 15.97
C GLY A 77 -20.05 -5.04 16.89
N GLU A 78 -19.34 -5.93 17.59
CA GLU A 78 -19.88 -6.93 18.51
C GLU A 78 -19.88 -6.46 19.98
N GLY A 79 -19.32 -5.32 20.26
CA GLY A 79 -19.16 -4.79 21.60
C GLY A 79 -19.51 -3.30 21.70
N THR A 80 -18.96 -2.68 22.75
CA THR A 80 -19.11 -1.25 23.03
C THR A 80 -17.81 -0.46 22.90
N GLY A 81 -16.72 -1.14 22.47
CA GLY A 81 -15.41 -0.53 22.34
C GLY A 81 -15.36 0.45 21.17
N VAL A 82 -14.86 1.66 21.43
CA VAL A 82 -14.61 2.69 20.41
C VAL A 82 -13.25 3.30 20.67
N ILE A 83 -12.48 3.51 19.60
CA ILE A 83 -11.24 4.30 19.62
C ILE A 83 -11.39 5.43 18.63
N ASP A 84 -11.13 6.65 19.10
CA ASP A 84 -11.10 7.84 18.27
C ASP A 84 -9.65 8.30 18.11
N PHE A 85 -9.23 8.53 16.87
CA PHE A 85 -7.94 9.12 16.50
C PHE A 85 -8.18 10.50 15.91
N ASN A 86 -7.38 11.48 16.34
CA ASN A 86 -7.46 12.85 15.86
C ASN A 86 -6.08 13.34 15.43
N SER A 87 -6.00 14.05 14.30
CA SER A 87 -4.76 14.59 13.77
C SER A 87 -4.04 15.53 14.76
N ASN A 88 -4.79 16.26 15.57
CA ASN A 88 -4.24 17.14 16.61
C ASN A 88 -3.39 16.40 17.65
N GLU A 89 -3.69 15.12 17.90
CA GLU A 89 -2.95 14.30 18.89
C GLU A 89 -1.51 14.01 18.45
N ILE A 90 -1.23 14.14 17.16
CA ILE A 90 0.10 13.95 16.58
C ILE A 90 0.68 15.24 16.00
N HIS A 91 0.01 16.39 16.23
CA HIS A 91 0.43 17.68 15.69
C HIS A 91 0.62 17.66 14.16
N GLU A 92 -0.32 17.01 13.45
CA GLU A 92 -0.43 17.01 11.99
C GLU A 92 -1.74 17.65 11.57
N ASP A 93 -1.78 18.22 10.37
CA ASP A 93 -3.01 18.79 9.81
C ASP A 93 -4.03 17.70 9.51
N ASN A 94 -3.59 16.53 9.07
CA ASN A 94 -4.42 15.39 8.72
C ASN A 94 -3.78 14.08 9.16
N LEU A 95 -4.60 13.07 9.48
CA LEU A 95 -4.15 11.70 9.75
C LEU A 95 -3.76 10.98 8.46
N SER A 96 -4.49 11.25 7.38
CA SER A 96 -4.25 10.65 6.07
C SER A 96 -5.00 11.39 4.96
N TYR A 97 -4.72 11.00 3.71
CA TYR A 97 -5.28 11.55 2.49
C TYR A 97 -5.77 10.42 1.60
N VAL A 98 -7.01 10.48 1.16
CA VAL A 98 -7.57 9.52 0.20
C VAL A 98 -7.37 10.07 -1.21
N VAL A 99 -6.92 9.22 -2.13
CA VAL A 99 -6.77 9.53 -3.55
C VAL A 99 -7.33 8.39 -4.39
N PHE A 100 -7.82 8.67 -5.59
CA PHE A 100 -8.13 7.60 -6.53
C PHE A 100 -6.84 6.98 -7.06
N PHE A 101 -6.80 5.65 -7.07
CA PHE A 101 -5.64 4.89 -7.56
C PHE A 101 -5.26 5.30 -8.99
N ASN A 102 -6.25 5.43 -9.87
CA ASN A 102 -6.02 5.76 -11.27
C ASN A 102 -5.46 7.18 -11.44
N ASP A 103 -5.92 8.15 -10.65
CA ASP A 103 -5.43 9.54 -10.75
C ASP A 103 -3.93 9.60 -10.38
N LEU A 104 -3.56 8.96 -9.26
CA LEU A 104 -2.15 8.92 -8.83
C LEU A 104 -1.27 8.12 -9.79
N HIS A 105 -1.76 6.95 -10.25
CA HIS A 105 -1.03 6.14 -11.21
C HIS A 105 -0.78 6.90 -12.52
N ASN A 106 -1.81 7.55 -13.07
CA ASN A 106 -1.70 8.30 -14.33
C ASN A 106 -0.74 9.49 -14.20
N ALA A 107 -0.83 10.26 -13.10
CA ALA A 107 0.07 11.39 -12.86
C ALA A 107 1.55 10.97 -12.81
N LEU A 108 1.84 9.86 -12.12
CA LEU A 108 3.19 9.29 -12.06
C LEU A 108 3.63 8.72 -13.41
N GLN A 109 2.76 8.01 -14.12
CA GLN A 109 3.06 7.43 -15.43
C GLN A 109 3.35 8.51 -16.48
N GLU A 110 2.57 9.59 -16.51
CA GLU A 110 2.81 10.71 -17.42
C GLU A 110 4.18 11.35 -17.20
N LYS A 111 4.58 11.49 -15.94
CA LYS A 111 5.90 12.02 -15.58
C LYS A 111 7.05 11.12 -16.06
N GLU A 112 6.83 9.80 -16.09
CA GLU A 112 7.85 8.79 -16.37
C GLU A 112 7.76 8.17 -17.79
N VAL A 113 6.81 8.61 -18.62
CA VAL A 113 6.55 8.01 -19.93
C VAL A 113 7.80 7.92 -20.84
N SER A 114 8.65 8.94 -20.83
CA SER A 114 9.87 8.99 -21.66
C SER A 114 10.97 8.01 -21.21
N ARG A 115 10.87 7.53 -19.97
CA ARG A 115 11.83 6.58 -19.36
C ARG A 115 11.27 5.17 -19.27
N THR A 116 10.03 4.94 -19.74
CA THR A 116 9.34 3.66 -19.63
C THR A 116 9.34 2.92 -20.97
N ILE A 117 9.73 1.66 -20.92
CA ILE A 117 9.58 0.68 -22.02
C ILE A 117 8.28 -0.08 -21.71
N PHE A 118 7.24 0.20 -22.49
CA PHE A 118 5.94 -0.45 -22.38
C PHE A 118 5.87 -1.76 -23.15
N GLU A 119 4.88 -2.61 -22.86
CA GLU A 119 4.61 -3.91 -23.48
C GLU A 119 5.80 -4.88 -23.38
N ASN A 120 6.59 -4.70 -22.34
CA ASN A 120 7.81 -5.47 -22.13
C ASN A 120 7.96 -5.94 -20.69
N GLU A 121 8.71 -6.99 -20.47
CA GLU A 121 9.00 -7.54 -19.14
C GLU A 121 10.42 -8.13 -19.10
N LEU A 122 11.00 -8.22 -17.91
CA LEU A 122 12.28 -8.90 -17.72
C LEU A 122 12.06 -10.40 -17.85
N ILE A 123 12.89 -11.08 -18.66
CA ILE A 123 12.88 -12.53 -18.81
C ILE A 123 14.15 -13.19 -18.28
N GLN A 124 15.21 -12.42 -18.06
CA GLN A 124 16.46 -12.92 -17.51
C GLN A 124 17.22 -11.80 -16.81
N ILE A 125 17.89 -12.15 -15.71
CA ILE A 125 18.82 -11.30 -14.97
C ILE A 125 20.15 -12.06 -14.91
N ASN A 126 21.19 -11.49 -15.50
CA ASN A 126 22.53 -12.06 -15.52
C ASN A 126 23.45 -11.21 -14.64
N GLU A 127 24.02 -11.83 -13.63
CA GLU A 127 24.99 -11.20 -12.74
C GLU A 127 26.35 -11.95 -12.87
N ASP A 128 27.40 -11.20 -13.15
CA ASP A 128 28.77 -11.68 -12.96
C ASP A 128 29.30 -11.05 -11.67
N ILE A 129 29.84 -11.88 -10.78
CA ILE A 129 30.43 -11.46 -9.50
C ILE A 129 31.56 -10.45 -9.71
N ASN A 130 32.26 -10.54 -10.86
CA ASN A 130 33.36 -9.65 -11.21
C ASN A 130 32.89 -8.35 -11.88
N ASP A 131 31.62 -8.27 -12.31
CA ASP A 131 31.08 -7.11 -12.99
C ASP A 131 30.33 -6.18 -12.04
N TYR A 132 30.55 -4.89 -12.25
CA TYR A 132 29.83 -3.83 -11.53
C TYR A 132 28.37 -3.74 -11.99
N PHE A 133 28.11 -4.03 -13.26
CA PHE A 133 26.78 -3.98 -13.84
C PHE A 133 26.21 -5.39 -13.97
N CYS A 134 24.90 -5.49 -13.72
CA CYS A 134 24.12 -6.65 -14.13
C CYS A 134 23.48 -6.39 -15.51
N GLU A 135 23.30 -7.44 -16.31
CA GLU A 135 22.61 -7.40 -17.58
C GLU A 135 21.22 -8.00 -17.43
N VAL A 136 20.19 -7.26 -17.85
CA VAL A 136 18.82 -7.76 -17.94
C VAL A 136 18.43 -7.97 -19.40
N THR A 137 17.74 -9.07 -19.70
CA THR A 137 17.16 -9.34 -21.01
C THR A 137 15.65 -9.15 -20.93
N LEU A 138 15.12 -8.37 -21.85
CA LEU A 138 13.68 -8.12 -21.98
C LEU A 138 13.01 -9.15 -22.89
N LYS A 139 11.67 -9.20 -22.88
CA LYS A 139 10.87 -10.10 -23.69
C LYS A 139 11.08 -9.95 -25.18
N ASP A 140 11.33 -8.74 -25.68
CA ASP A 140 11.69 -8.43 -27.06
C ASP A 140 13.16 -8.78 -27.41
N LYS A 141 13.90 -9.44 -26.50
CA LYS A 141 15.31 -9.82 -26.59
C LYS A 141 16.32 -8.67 -26.53
N THR A 142 15.86 -7.44 -26.29
CA THR A 142 16.80 -6.35 -26.02
C THR A 142 17.47 -6.53 -24.67
N LYS A 143 18.70 -6.03 -24.55
CA LYS A 143 19.53 -6.16 -23.36
C LYS A 143 19.86 -4.79 -22.79
N HIS A 144 19.75 -4.65 -21.47
CA HIS A 144 20.10 -3.45 -20.75
C HIS A 144 21.04 -3.77 -19.60
N SER A 145 22.03 -2.90 -19.39
CA SER A 145 22.96 -3.01 -18.25
C SER A 145 22.64 -1.96 -17.20
N SER A 146 22.60 -2.35 -15.94
CA SER A 146 22.37 -1.44 -14.82
C SER A 146 23.15 -1.86 -13.57
N VAL A 147 23.34 -0.92 -12.64
CA VAL A 147 23.97 -1.23 -11.35
C VAL A 147 23.01 -2.01 -10.45
N PHE A 148 21.72 -1.65 -10.51
CA PHE A 148 20.66 -2.29 -9.74
C PHE A 148 19.48 -2.70 -10.60
N VAL A 149 18.81 -3.77 -10.20
CA VAL A 149 17.49 -4.19 -10.68
C VAL A 149 16.50 -4.05 -9.54
N ALA A 150 15.52 -3.16 -9.67
CA ALA A 150 14.47 -2.98 -8.68
C ALA A 150 13.18 -3.68 -9.13
N GLY A 151 12.76 -4.73 -8.42
CA GLY A 151 11.48 -5.39 -8.60
C GLY A 151 10.37 -4.62 -7.91
N CYS A 152 9.54 -3.93 -8.71
CA CYS A 152 8.35 -3.18 -8.29
C CYS A 152 7.09 -3.70 -9.02
N ASP A 153 7.13 -4.96 -9.46
CA ASP A 153 6.17 -5.62 -10.36
C ASP A 153 5.02 -6.32 -9.62
N GLY A 154 4.81 -5.94 -8.36
CA GLY A 154 3.66 -6.29 -7.56
C GLY A 154 3.72 -7.71 -6.98
N ARG A 155 2.57 -8.13 -6.40
CA ARG A 155 2.44 -9.35 -5.59
C ARG A 155 2.93 -10.63 -6.27
N ASN A 156 2.80 -10.75 -7.59
CA ASN A 156 3.24 -11.91 -8.35
C ASN A 156 4.59 -11.67 -9.05
N SER A 157 5.50 -11.00 -8.35
CA SER A 157 6.77 -10.53 -8.90
C SER A 157 7.49 -11.57 -9.75
N ASN A 158 7.73 -11.20 -11.01
CA ASN A 158 8.54 -11.97 -11.93
C ASN A 158 10.04 -11.83 -11.60
N VAL A 159 10.44 -10.63 -11.14
CA VAL A 159 11.80 -10.37 -10.66
C VAL A 159 12.15 -11.28 -9.48
N ALA A 160 11.22 -11.47 -8.54
CA ALA A 160 11.44 -12.37 -7.43
C ALA A 160 11.69 -13.82 -7.88
N LYS A 161 11.02 -14.27 -8.91
CA LYS A 161 11.23 -15.62 -9.51
C LYS A 161 12.57 -15.69 -10.23
N LEU A 162 12.89 -14.69 -11.05
CA LEU A 162 14.15 -14.65 -11.84
C LEU A 162 15.40 -14.58 -10.96
N ALA A 163 15.32 -13.92 -9.81
CA ALA A 163 16.42 -13.78 -8.86
C ALA A 163 16.35 -14.79 -7.69
N PHE A 164 15.47 -15.81 -7.78
CA PHE A 164 15.36 -16.95 -6.85
C PHE A 164 15.08 -16.56 -5.40
N PHE A 165 14.25 -15.57 -5.17
CA PHE A 165 13.83 -15.20 -3.82
C PHE A 165 12.90 -16.24 -3.18
N ASN A 166 13.08 -16.49 -1.89
CA ASN A 166 12.26 -17.41 -1.12
C ASN A 166 10.98 -16.76 -0.61
N LEU A 167 9.85 -17.16 -1.16
CA LEU A 167 8.52 -16.65 -0.80
C LEU A 167 7.98 -17.36 0.45
N LYS A 168 7.48 -16.57 1.40
CA LYS A 168 6.59 -17.00 2.48
C LYS A 168 5.21 -16.37 2.24
N SER A 169 4.19 -17.18 2.17
CA SER A 169 2.82 -16.69 1.94
C SER A 169 1.82 -17.37 2.86
N ALA A 170 0.80 -16.65 3.24
CA ALA A 170 -0.38 -17.16 3.91
C ALA A 170 -1.64 -16.54 3.28
N ASP A 171 -2.68 -17.33 3.13
CA ASP A 171 -3.98 -16.84 2.68
C ASP A 171 -4.78 -16.43 3.92
N TYR A 172 -5.34 -15.24 3.91
CA TYR A 172 -6.21 -14.77 5.01
C TYR A 172 -7.58 -15.47 4.99
N GLY A 173 -7.94 -16.15 3.90
CA GLY A 173 -9.26 -16.72 3.72
C GLY A 173 -10.33 -15.63 3.67
N GLN A 174 -9.99 -14.47 3.12
CA GLN A 174 -10.87 -13.31 3.02
C GLN A 174 -10.85 -12.73 1.61
N THR A 175 -11.96 -12.11 1.24
CA THR A 175 -12.09 -11.30 0.02
C THR A 175 -12.47 -9.88 0.42
N ALA A 176 -11.80 -8.90 -0.16
CA ALA A 176 -12.19 -7.51 -0.03
C ALA A 176 -13.05 -7.09 -1.20
N ILE A 177 -14.08 -6.31 -0.92
CA ILE A 177 -14.85 -5.55 -1.90
C ILE A 177 -14.61 -4.06 -1.69
N THR A 178 -14.63 -3.30 -2.77
CA THR A 178 -14.61 -1.84 -2.71
C THR A 178 -15.62 -1.26 -3.69
N PHE A 179 -16.28 -0.20 -3.27
CA PHE A 179 -17.25 0.54 -4.06
C PHE A 179 -17.36 1.98 -3.55
N THR A 180 -17.97 2.85 -4.34
CA THR A 180 -18.26 4.22 -3.94
C THR A 180 -19.72 4.38 -3.58
N ALA A 181 -20.02 5.31 -2.67
CA ALA A 181 -21.35 5.56 -2.17
C ALA A 181 -21.59 7.04 -1.86
N ASN A 182 -22.86 7.45 -1.88
CA ASN A 182 -23.31 8.70 -1.30
C ASN A 182 -23.73 8.47 0.14
N ILE A 183 -23.08 9.20 1.05
CA ILE A 183 -23.37 9.18 2.47
C ILE A 183 -23.56 10.63 2.94
N GLU A 184 -24.70 10.91 3.53
CA GLU A 184 -24.93 12.20 4.19
C GLU A 184 -24.25 12.18 5.56
N THR A 185 -23.35 13.14 5.80
CA THR A 185 -22.61 13.28 7.05
C THR A 185 -22.36 14.75 7.35
N ASP A 186 -22.33 15.09 8.63
CA ASP A 186 -21.99 16.44 9.10
C ASP A 186 -20.46 16.69 9.07
N ASN A 187 -19.65 15.65 8.90
CA ASN A 187 -18.19 15.72 8.90
C ASN A 187 -17.59 14.96 7.72
N ASP A 188 -17.18 15.70 6.69
CA ASP A 188 -16.59 15.20 5.47
C ASP A 188 -15.10 14.81 5.59
N LYS A 189 -14.49 14.96 6.78
CA LYS A 189 -13.08 14.62 7.08
C LYS A 189 -12.94 13.49 8.09
N GLU A 190 -13.98 12.71 8.26
CA GLU A 190 -14.00 11.57 9.19
C GLU A 190 -14.03 10.24 8.43
N ALA A 191 -13.21 9.30 8.87
CA ALA A 191 -13.23 7.92 8.41
C ALA A 191 -13.72 7.01 9.55
N TYR A 192 -14.40 5.93 9.18
CA TYR A 192 -14.95 4.95 10.10
C TYR A 192 -14.42 3.56 9.76
N GLN A 193 -14.14 2.77 10.79
CA GLN A 193 -13.83 1.36 10.65
C GLN A 193 -14.59 0.54 11.67
N VAL A 194 -15.41 -0.41 11.21
CA VAL A 194 -16.19 -1.30 12.03
C VAL A 194 -15.64 -2.71 11.92
N PHE A 195 -15.25 -3.29 13.04
CA PHE A 195 -14.84 -4.69 13.13
C PHE A 195 -16.02 -5.53 13.63
N SER A 196 -16.46 -6.53 12.86
CA SER A 196 -17.59 -7.39 13.19
C SER A 196 -17.40 -8.82 12.68
N ASP A 197 -18.30 -9.72 13.03
CA ASP A 197 -18.39 -11.07 12.49
C ASP A 197 -18.77 -11.09 11.00
N ARG A 198 -19.37 -9.98 10.49
CA ARG A 198 -19.66 -9.76 9.07
C ARG A 198 -18.46 -9.24 8.29
N GLY A 199 -17.33 -9.05 8.96
CA GLY A 199 -16.10 -8.59 8.37
C GLY A 199 -15.64 -7.22 8.88
N ILE A 200 -14.62 -6.68 8.23
CA ILE A 200 -14.01 -5.39 8.55
C ILE A 200 -14.48 -4.38 7.52
N PHE A 201 -15.30 -3.43 7.95
CA PHE A 201 -15.96 -2.45 7.10
C PHE A 201 -15.37 -1.06 7.33
N ALA A 202 -14.82 -0.45 6.28
CA ALA A 202 -14.25 0.88 6.34
C ALA A 202 -14.99 1.85 5.42
N VAL A 203 -15.27 3.04 5.91
CA VAL A 203 -15.85 4.17 5.19
C VAL A 203 -14.87 5.32 5.22
N MET A 204 -14.57 5.89 4.07
CA MET A 204 -13.62 7.01 3.94
C MET A 204 -14.16 8.04 2.96
N PRO A 205 -13.88 9.35 3.15
CA PRO A 205 -14.26 10.35 2.17
C PRO A 205 -13.61 10.10 0.80
N CYS A 206 -14.33 10.37 -0.27
CA CYS A 206 -13.78 10.38 -1.64
C CYS A 206 -13.16 11.74 -1.96
N PRO A 207 -12.10 11.79 -2.80
CA PRO A 207 -11.62 13.04 -3.35
C PRO A 207 -12.73 13.78 -4.10
N LEU A 208 -12.91 15.07 -3.79
CA LEU A 208 -13.87 15.92 -4.50
C LEU A 208 -13.45 16.11 -5.96
N GLY A 209 -14.36 15.97 -6.86
CA GLY A 209 -14.14 16.08 -8.31
C GLY A 209 -15.45 15.72 -9.01
N ASN A 210 -15.55 15.67 -10.31
CA ASN A 210 -16.75 15.41 -11.12
C ASN A 210 -17.47 14.07 -10.84
N HIS A 211 -17.61 13.70 -9.57
CA HIS A 211 -18.13 12.40 -9.10
C HIS A 211 -19.35 12.59 -8.24
N GLU A 212 -20.32 11.72 -8.48
CA GLU A 212 -21.58 11.65 -7.74
C GLU A 212 -21.38 11.06 -6.33
N SER A 213 -20.19 10.47 -6.03
CA SER A 213 -19.92 9.75 -4.79
C SER A 213 -19.18 10.62 -3.78
N THR A 214 -19.65 10.62 -2.53
CA THR A 214 -19.02 11.33 -1.41
C THR A 214 -18.02 10.47 -0.64
N HIS A 215 -18.19 9.14 -0.65
CA HIS A 215 -17.39 8.20 0.13
C HIS A 215 -16.98 6.97 -0.68
N THR A 216 -15.90 6.35 -0.25
CA THR A 216 -15.46 5.03 -0.68
C THR A 216 -15.58 4.05 0.47
N ILE A 217 -15.97 2.83 0.15
CA ILE A 217 -16.11 1.74 1.09
C ILE A 217 -15.11 0.64 0.72
N VAL A 218 -14.45 0.10 1.74
CA VAL A 218 -13.63 -1.11 1.66
C VAL A 218 -14.11 -2.08 2.72
N TRP A 219 -14.55 -3.26 2.28
CA TRP A 219 -15.09 -4.26 3.17
C TRP A 219 -14.38 -5.60 2.97
N SER A 220 -13.68 -6.08 4.00
CA SER A 220 -13.01 -7.39 4.00
C SER A 220 -13.93 -8.43 4.63
N ILE A 221 -14.33 -9.45 3.86
CA ILE A 221 -15.29 -10.48 4.22
C ILE A 221 -14.59 -11.84 4.30
N GLU A 222 -14.87 -12.63 5.32
CA GLU A 222 -14.37 -14.01 5.40
C GLU A 222 -15.02 -14.89 4.33
N ASN A 223 -14.21 -15.65 3.58
CA ASN A 223 -14.72 -16.49 2.50
C ASN A 223 -15.76 -17.51 2.98
N LYS A 224 -15.61 -18.02 4.21
CA LYS A 224 -16.58 -18.94 4.82
C LYS A 224 -18.00 -18.35 4.95
N ASN A 225 -18.12 -17.02 5.00
CA ASN A 225 -19.41 -16.34 5.09
C ASN A 225 -20.11 -16.27 3.71
N ILE A 226 -19.36 -16.45 2.63
CA ILE A 226 -19.82 -16.37 1.24
C ILE A 226 -20.12 -17.79 0.69
N GLU A 227 -19.60 -18.84 1.34
CA GLU A 227 -19.58 -20.23 0.83
C GLU A 227 -20.97 -20.92 0.72
N ASN A 228 -22.06 -20.28 1.09
CA ASN A 228 -23.40 -20.86 0.97
C ASN A 228 -24.06 -20.71 -0.42
N GLY A 229 -23.25 -20.42 -1.46
CA GLY A 229 -23.74 -20.31 -2.84
C GLY A 229 -24.23 -18.93 -3.24
N ALA A 230 -24.22 -17.96 -2.32
CA ALA A 230 -24.46 -16.54 -2.62
C ALA A 230 -23.24 -15.91 -3.29
N SER A 231 -23.47 -14.93 -4.15
CA SER A 231 -22.37 -14.08 -4.64
C SER A 231 -21.89 -13.14 -3.53
N ILE A 232 -20.68 -12.58 -3.69
CA ILE A 232 -20.15 -11.60 -2.72
C ILE A 232 -21.01 -10.34 -2.72
N GLU A 233 -21.60 -10.00 -3.85
CA GLU A 233 -22.51 -8.89 -4.03
C GLU A 233 -23.80 -9.09 -3.24
N GLU A 234 -24.42 -10.26 -3.35
CA GLU A 234 -25.63 -10.64 -2.58
C GLU A 234 -25.35 -10.57 -1.08
N TYR A 235 -24.23 -11.14 -0.63
CA TYR A 235 -23.82 -11.02 0.78
C TYR A 235 -23.67 -9.58 1.23
N ALA A 236 -23.08 -8.72 0.39
CA ALA A 236 -22.89 -7.32 0.70
C ALA A 236 -24.24 -6.59 0.83
N GLU A 237 -25.17 -6.78 -0.10
CA GLU A 237 -26.50 -6.18 -0.08
C GLU A 237 -27.30 -6.59 1.16
N GLU A 238 -27.28 -7.87 1.53
CA GLU A 238 -27.98 -8.37 2.70
C GLU A 238 -27.44 -7.84 4.04
N ASN A 239 -26.13 -7.56 4.11
CA ASN A 239 -25.47 -7.19 5.35
C ASN A 239 -25.18 -5.69 5.48
N LEU A 240 -25.38 -4.89 4.43
CA LEU A 240 -25.10 -3.44 4.45
C LEU A 240 -25.90 -2.70 5.54
N ALA A 241 -27.17 -3.06 5.71
CA ALA A 241 -28.05 -2.46 6.72
C ALA A 241 -27.53 -2.60 8.15
N TYR A 242 -26.74 -3.64 8.46
CA TYR A 242 -26.08 -3.76 9.76
C TYR A 242 -25.09 -2.61 10.01
N PHE A 243 -24.27 -2.28 9.01
CA PHE A 243 -23.28 -1.22 9.11
C PHE A 243 -23.94 0.16 9.11
N GLU A 244 -25.00 0.37 8.32
CA GLU A 244 -25.83 1.59 8.37
C GLU A 244 -26.34 1.86 9.80
N ASN A 245 -26.86 0.83 10.46
CA ASN A 245 -27.36 0.93 11.84
C ASN A 245 -26.23 1.21 12.84
N LYS A 246 -25.06 0.56 12.68
CA LYS A 246 -23.90 0.77 13.57
C LYS A 246 -23.31 2.16 13.43
N LEU A 247 -23.23 2.66 12.22
CA LEU A 247 -22.67 3.99 11.89
C LEU A 247 -23.73 5.10 12.03
N LYS A 248 -25.02 4.76 12.08
CA LYS A 248 -26.15 5.70 12.00
C LYS A 248 -26.12 6.56 10.74
N MET A 249 -25.74 5.95 9.64
CA MET A 249 -25.59 6.58 8.32
C MET A 249 -26.38 5.77 7.29
N LYS A 250 -26.94 6.47 6.28
CA LYS A 250 -27.53 5.83 5.11
C LYS A 250 -26.47 5.71 4.04
N ILE A 251 -26.30 4.52 3.47
CA ILE A 251 -25.28 4.22 2.47
C ILE A 251 -25.95 3.92 1.14
N ASN A 252 -25.85 4.84 0.19
CA ASN A 252 -26.38 4.66 -1.15
C ASN A 252 -25.23 4.35 -2.11
N ALA A 253 -25.06 3.06 -2.48
CA ALA A 253 -24.02 2.64 -3.42
C ALA A 253 -24.18 3.33 -4.79
N CYS A 254 -23.09 3.85 -5.33
CA CYS A 254 -23.05 4.61 -6.58
C CYS A 254 -22.28 3.89 -7.70
N SER A 255 -21.47 2.89 -7.37
CA SER A 255 -20.68 2.12 -8.34
C SER A 255 -20.92 0.63 -8.22
N SER A 256 -20.47 -0.14 -9.22
CA SER A 256 -20.33 -1.58 -9.13
C SER A 256 -19.31 -1.96 -8.05
N PHE A 257 -19.39 -3.20 -7.55
CA PHE A 257 -18.42 -3.75 -6.61
C PHE A 257 -17.18 -4.26 -7.36
N LEU A 258 -16.00 -3.86 -6.87
CA LEU A 258 -14.74 -4.50 -7.26
C LEU A 258 -14.30 -5.44 -6.15
N SER A 259 -14.01 -6.69 -6.47
CA SER A 259 -13.60 -7.69 -5.49
C SER A 259 -12.18 -8.21 -5.75
N PHE A 260 -11.45 -8.55 -4.67
CA PHE A 260 -10.13 -9.15 -4.74
C PHE A 260 -9.81 -9.97 -3.49
N GLY A 261 -9.20 -11.15 -3.70
CA GLY A 261 -8.77 -12.01 -2.60
C GLY A 261 -7.62 -11.43 -1.79
N LEU A 262 -7.69 -11.58 -0.46
CA LEU A 262 -6.68 -11.07 0.47
C LEU A 262 -5.68 -12.18 0.81
N LYS A 263 -4.41 -11.93 0.47
CA LYS A 263 -3.29 -12.82 0.79
C LYS A 263 -2.16 -11.99 1.34
N ASN A 264 -1.54 -12.44 2.41
CA ASN A 264 -0.24 -11.91 2.76
C ASN A 264 0.86 -12.70 2.04
N HIS A 265 1.92 -12.01 1.75
CA HIS A 265 3.18 -12.64 1.39
C HIS A 265 4.33 -11.76 1.86
N TYR A 266 5.46 -12.37 2.12
CA TYR A 266 6.71 -11.66 2.31
C TYR A 266 7.88 -12.54 1.87
N PHE A 267 8.95 -11.92 1.46
CA PHE A 267 10.20 -12.60 1.16
C PHE A 267 11.16 -12.54 2.34
N GLU A 268 11.88 -13.65 2.59
CA GLU A 268 12.84 -13.71 3.70
C GLU A 268 13.99 -12.71 3.54
N ASN A 269 14.38 -12.44 2.30
CA ASN A 269 15.38 -11.46 1.94
C ASN A 269 14.80 -10.49 0.91
N TYR A 270 15.22 -9.24 0.96
CA TYR A 270 14.79 -8.21 0.02
C TYR A 270 15.84 -7.97 -1.06
N ILE A 271 17.02 -8.56 -0.92
CA ILE A 271 18.14 -8.43 -1.84
C ILE A 271 18.67 -9.79 -2.29
N SER A 272 19.08 -9.88 -3.54
CA SER A 272 19.79 -11.03 -4.15
C SER A 272 20.74 -10.48 -5.21
N GLY A 273 22.05 -10.54 -4.97
CA GLY A 273 23.04 -9.90 -5.82
C GLY A 273 22.79 -8.39 -6.02
N SER A 274 22.61 -7.97 -7.26
CA SER A 274 22.28 -6.58 -7.63
C SER A 274 20.77 -6.31 -7.65
N THR A 275 19.95 -7.31 -7.32
CA THR A 275 18.48 -7.25 -7.39
C THR A 275 17.88 -6.93 -6.03
N VAL A 276 16.89 -6.04 -6.00
CA VAL A 276 16.15 -5.64 -4.81
C VAL A 276 14.64 -5.70 -5.06
N LEU A 277 13.88 -6.19 -4.07
CA LEU A 277 12.41 -6.16 -4.09
C LEU A 277 11.89 -4.99 -3.26
N ILE A 278 10.85 -4.30 -3.75
CA ILE A 278 10.30 -3.08 -3.14
C ILE A 278 8.77 -3.10 -3.21
N GLY A 279 8.13 -2.70 -2.11
CA GLY A 279 6.68 -2.63 -1.98
C GLY A 279 6.00 -3.99 -2.12
N ASP A 280 4.89 -4.07 -2.86
CA ASP A 280 4.12 -5.31 -3.04
C ASP A 280 4.92 -6.45 -3.69
N ALA A 281 6.06 -6.16 -4.33
CA ALA A 281 6.96 -7.19 -4.81
C ALA A 281 7.76 -7.86 -3.69
N ALA A 282 8.00 -7.16 -2.58
CA ALA A 282 8.71 -7.66 -1.40
C ALA A 282 7.77 -8.23 -0.33
N HIS A 283 6.64 -7.59 -0.13
CA HIS A 283 5.67 -7.93 0.92
C HIS A 283 4.27 -7.37 0.60
N SER A 284 3.25 -8.06 1.06
CA SER A 284 1.86 -7.59 0.99
C SER A 284 1.20 -7.84 2.33
N ILE A 285 0.54 -6.84 2.86
CA ILE A 285 -0.15 -6.88 4.14
C ILE A 285 -1.67 -6.79 3.96
N HIS A 286 -2.42 -7.16 5.00
CA HIS A 286 -3.86 -6.95 5.03
C HIS A 286 -4.19 -5.45 4.83
N PRO A 287 -5.21 -5.08 4.02
CA PRO A 287 -5.54 -3.69 3.70
C PRO A 287 -6.12 -2.89 4.88
N LEU A 288 -5.95 -3.34 6.10
CA LEU A 288 -6.33 -2.59 7.31
C LEU A 288 -5.73 -1.18 7.26
N ALA A 289 -6.58 -0.20 7.39
CA ALA A 289 -6.22 1.23 7.40
C ALA A 289 -5.40 1.71 6.17
N GLY A 290 -5.46 1.01 5.03
CA GLY A 290 -4.78 1.43 3.80
C GLY A 290 -3.25 1.47 3.86
N GLN A 291 -2.61 0.67 4.74
CA GLN A 291 -1.17 0.78 5.00
C GLN A 291 -0.26 0.19 3.92
N GLY A 292 -0.75 -0.69 3.03
CA GLY A 292 0.10 -1.38 2.06
C GLY A 292 0.92 -0.44 1.17
N ILE A 293 0.27 0.53 0.53
CA ILE A 293 0.94 1.49 -0.35
C ILE A 293 1.94 2.38 0.41
N ASN A 294 1.66 2.73 1.66
CA ASN A 294 2.52 3.56 2.49
C ASN A 294 3.82 2.85 2.87
N LEU A 295 3.77 1.54 3.12
CA LEU A 295 4.99 0.74 3.29
C LEU A 295 5.79 0.71 2.00
N GLY A 296 5.13 0.57 0.84
CA GLY A 296 5.78 0.64 -0.46
C GLY A 296 6.49 1.97 -0.72
N PHE A 297 5.88 3.11 -0.36
CA PHE A 297 6.53 4.43 -0.44
C PHE A 297 7.72 4.54 0.50
N ALA A 298 7.61 4.03 1.74
CA ALA A 298 8.71 4.05 2.69
C ALA A 298 9.88 3.15 2.25
N ASP A 299 9.60 2.02 1.60
CA ASP A 299 10.63 1.18 0.98
C ASP A 299 11.31 1.91 -0.17
N ALA A 300 10.51 2.48 -1.07
CA ALA A 300 11.01 3.20 -2.23
C ALA A 300 11.88 4.39 -1.84
N ASP A 301 11.47 5.17 -0.84
CA ASP A 301 12.26 6.30 -0.35
C ASP A 301 13.57 5.83 0.29
N ALA A 302 13.54 4.79 1.13
CA ALA A 302 14.75 4.23 1.73
C ALA A 302 15.74 3.73 0.67
N PHE A 303 15.26 3.06 -0.37
CA PHE A 303 16.10 2.64 -1.50
C PHE A 303 16.67 3.84 -2.24
N CYS A 304 15.83 4.82 -2.62
CA CYS A 304 16.27 6.03 -3.30
C CYS A 304 17.30 6.81 -2.49
N GLU A 305 17.08 7.00 -1.18
CA GLU A 305 18.06 7.70 -0.32
C GLU A 305 19.43 7.01 -0.32
N GLU A 306 19.49 5.67 -0.21
CA GLU A 306 20.77 4.96 -0.22
C GLU A 306 21.45 5.00 -1.60
N VAL A 307 20.69 4.91 -2.70
CA VAL A 307 21.21 5.07 -4.07
C VAL A 307 21.74 6.49 -4.27
N ILE A 308 20.98 7.53 -3.87
CA ILE A 308 21.37 8.94 -3.99
C ILE A 308 22.67 9.23 -3.19
N LYS A 309 22.76 8.73 -1.94
CA LYS A 309 23.97 8.84 -1.12
C LYS A 309 25.17 8.18 -1.77
N GLY A 310 24.98 6.95 -2.29
CA GLY A 310 26.02 6.23 -3.01
C GLY A 310 26.47 6.92 -4.28
N TYR A 311 25.54 7.45 -5.07
CA TYR A 311 25.79 8.14 -6.33
C TYR A 311 26.55 9.48 -6.14
N LYS A 312 26.16 10.25 -5.13
CA LYS A 312 26.80 11.52 -4.78
C LYS A 312 28.18 11.36 -4.10
N SER A 313 28.57 10.14 -3.76
CA SER A 313 29.89 9.88 -3.19
C SER A 313 30.98 10.17 -4.24
N ARG A 314 32.13 10.72 -3.78
CA ARG A 314 33.29 10.94 -4.65
C ARG A 314 33.97 9.62 -5.11
N MET A 315 33.63 8.52 -4.46
CA MET A 315 34.13 7.19 -4.78
C MET A 315 33.10 6.42 -5.61
N ARG A 316 33.56 5.37 -6.33
CA ARG A 316 32.64 4.43 -7.00
C ARG A 316 31.63 3.89 -5.98
N MET A 317 30.34 3.95 -6.31
CA MET A 317 29.27 3.51 -5.42
C MET A 317 29.44 2.03 -5.04
N ASN A 318 29.44 1.74 -3.74
CA ASN A 318 29.45 0.36 -3.25
C ASN A 318 28.02 -0.19 -3.27
N LYS A 319 27.70 -1.00 -4.29
CA LYS A 319 26.35 -1.55 -4.52
C LYS A 319 25.88 -2.41 -3.34
N ASP A 320 26.75 -3.26 -2.78
CA ASP A 320 26.37 -4.17 -1.70
C ASP A 320 26.02 -3.39 -0.41
N LEU A 321 26.77 -2.33 -0.13
CA LEU A 321 26.50 -1.46 1.02
C LEU A 321 25.17 -0.72 0.86
N VAL A 322 24.86 -0.21 -0.32
CA VAL A 322 23.58 0.44 -0.64
C VAL A 322 22.41 -0.51 -0.37
N LEU A 323 22.45 -1.69 -0.96
CA LEU A 323 21.39 -2.68 -0.81
C LEU A 323 21.26 -3.19 0.63
N LYS A 324 22.38 -3.50 1.30
CA LYS A 324 22.36 -3.96 2.68
C LYS A 324 21.76 -2.91 3.65
N ARG A 325 22.07 -1.63 3.46
CA ARG A 325 21.48 -0.55 4.25
C ARG A 325 19.97 -0.43 4.02
N TYR A 326 19.53 -0.52 2.76
CA TYR A 326 18.11 -0.59 2.45
C TYR A 326 17.43 -1.75 3.19
N GLU A 327 17.96 -2.98 3.08
CA GLU A 327 17.37 -4.15 3.69
C GLU A 327 17.28 -4.01 5.22
N ILE A 328 18.35 -3.56 5.88
CA ILE A 328 18.38 -3.35 7.34
C ILE A 328 17.30 -2.34 7.77
N ARG A 329 17.17 -1.25 7.04
CA ARG A 329 16.20 -0.19 7.37
C ARG A 329 14.75 -0.66 7.21
N ARG A 330 14.46 -1.54 6.24
CA ARG A 330 13.08 -1.84 5.86
C ARG A 330 12.55 -3.17 6.36
N LYS A 331 13.36 -4.23 6.29
CA LYS A 331 12.91 -5.59 6.58
C LYS A 331 12.29 -5.76 7.96
N GLN A 332 12.94 -5.24 9.00
CA GLN A 332 12.43 -5.38 10.37
C GLN A 332 11.14 -4.59 10.58
N MET A 333 11.06 -3.38 10.03
CA MET A 333 9.88 -2.53 10.12
C MET A 333 8.68 -3.15 9.39
N ASN A 334 8.91 -3.65 8.19
CA ASN A 334 7.86 -4.31 7.39
C ASN A 334 7.37 -5.58 8.09
N LEU A 335 8.28 -6.39 8.66
CA LEU A 335 7.90 -7.58 9.43
C LEU A 335 7.11 -7.23 10.70
N LEU A 336 7.49 -6.15 11.40
CA LEU A 336 6.75 -5.67 12.55
C LEU A 336 5.34 -5.25 12.17
N MET A 337 5.19 -4.47 11.09
CA MET A 337 3.88 -4.06 10.58
C MET A 337 3.03 -5.25 10.15
N LEU A 338 3.61 -6.21 9.43
CA LEU A 338 2.92 -7.43 9.01
C LEU A 338 2.37 -8.19 10.22
N LYS A 339 3.22 -8.47 11.21
CA LYS A 339 2.81 -9.17 12.44
C LYS A 339 1.79 -8.38 13.26
N SER A 340 1.90 -7.05 13.29
CA SER A 340 0.92 -6.21 13.98
C SER A 340 -0.45 -6.28 13.31
N MET A 341 -0.50 -6.26 11.98
CA MET A 341 -1.76 -6.41 11.24
C MET A 341 -2.38 -7.79 11.42
N ASP A 342 -1.56 -8.86 11.34
CA ASP A 342 -2.01 -10.23 11.60
C ASP A 342 -2.60 -10.36 13.02
N PHE A 343 -1.95 -9.78 14.02
CA PHE A 343 -2.43 -9.76 15.41
C PHE A 343 -3.77 -9.03 15.56
N PHE A 344 -3.94 -7.87 14.89
CA PHE A 344 -5.22 -7.16 14.91
C PHE A 344 -6.33 -7.97 14.25
N VAL A 345 -6.09 -8.52 13.07
CA VAL A 345 -7.07 -9.38 12.38
C VAL A 345 -7.49 -10.54 13.28
N GLU A 346 -6.54 -11.20 13.94
CA GLU A 346 -6.80 -12.34 14.81
C GLU A 346 -7.61 -11.97 16.06
N ILE A 347 -7.28 -10.88 16.74
CA ILE A 347 -8.04 -10.40 17.91
C ILE A 347 -9.48 -10.08 17.55
N PHE A 348 -9.70 -9.37 16.44
CA PHE A 348 -11.05 -8.99 16.03
C PHE A 348 -11.85 -10.17 15.45
N ARG A 349 -11.19 -11.18 14.88
CA ARG A 349 -11.78 -12.41 14.39
C ARG A 349 -12.19 -13.38 15.51
N SER A 350 -11.55 -13.28 16.68
CA SER A 350 -11.74 -14.25 17.77
C SER A 350 -13.14 -14.18 18.35
N GLN A 351 -13.82 -15.34 18.38
CA GLN A 351 -15.12 -15.52 19.06
C GLN A 351 -14.98 -15.89 20.53
N ASN A 352 -13.75 -16.04 21.04
CA ASN A 352 -13.50 -16.37 22.44
C ASN A 352 -13.99 -15.24 23.37
N LEU A 353 -14.84 -15.59 24.35
CA LEU A 353 -15.45 -14.62 25.27
C LEU A 353 -14.39 -13.79 26.04
N VAL A 354 -13.31 -14.43 26.46
CA VAL A 354 -12.21 -13.74 27.19
C VAL A 354 -11.54 -12.72 26.28
N ILE A 355 -11.27 -13.08 25.02
CA ILE A 355 -10.66 -12.16 24.04
C ILE A 355 -11.62 -11.02 23.73
N LYS A 356 -12.93 -11.28 23.59
CA LYS A 356 -13.95 -10.23 23.40
C LYS A 356 -13.99 -9.26 24.60
N LEU A 357 -13.92 -9.76 25.82
CA LEU A 357 -13.88 -8.92 27.01
C LEU A 357 -12.57 -8.11 27.07
N LEU A 358 -11.41 -8.75 26.84
CA LEU A 358 -10.13 -8.05 26.79
C LEU A 358 -10.08 -7.00 25.67
N ARG A 359 -10.69 -7.27 24.52
CA ARG A 359 -10.83 -6.32 23.42
C ARG A 359 -11.63 -5.09 23.84
N ASN A 360 -12.81 -5.29 24.45
CA ASN A 360 -13.67 -4.19 24.92
C ASN A 360 -12.96 -3.33 25.98
N TYR A 361 -12.31 -3.97 26.97
CA TYR A 361 -11.53 -3.25 27.98
C TYR A 361 -10.24 -2.65 27.38
N GLY A 362 -9.60 -3.36 26.46
CA GLY A 362 -8.38 -2.91 25.78
C GLY A 362 -8.65 -1.68 24.90
N LEU A 363 -9.66 -1.70 24.05
CA LEU A 363 -10.02 -0.56 23.21
C LEU A 363 -10.37 0.68 24.06
N SER A 364 -11.19 0.52 25.09
CA SER A 364 -11.50 1.60 26.04
C SER A 364 -10.27 2.06 26.82
N GLY A 365 -9.33 1.16 27.10
CA GLY A 365 -8.05 1.45 27.75
C GLY A 365 -7.07 2.19 26.87
N VAL A 366 -6.94 1.80 25.59
CA VAL A 366 -6.05 2.47 24.60
C VAL A 366 -6.43 3.93 24.45
N ASN A 367 -7.72 4.26 24.44
CA ASN A 367 -8.19 5.66 24.44
C ASN A 367 -7.69 6.47 25.66
N LYS A 368 -7.44 5.82 26.80
CA LYS A 368 -6.95 6.45 28.04
C LYS A 368 -5.44 6.45 28.16
N ILE A 369 -4.72 5.59 27.39
CA ILE A 369 -3.26 5.48 27.43
C ILE A 369 -2.70 6.19 26.20
N ASN A 370 -2.50 7.50 26.31
CA ASN A 370 -1.98 8.37 25.24
C ASN A 370 -0.71 7.81 24.59
N PHE A 371 0.18 7.15 25.34
CA PHE A 371 1.40 6.58 24.81
C PHE A 371 1.16 5.49 23.74
N LEU A 372 0.27 4.52 24.03
CA LEU A 372 -0.04 3.44 23.07
C LEU A 372 -0.74 4.01 21.83
N LYS A 373 -1.70 4.90 22.04
CA LYS A 373 -2.42 5.59 20.97
C LYS A 373 -1.45 6.36 20.08
N THR A 374 -0.58 7.18 20.67
CA THR A 374 0.46 7.94 19.94
C THR A 374 1.44 7.03 19.21
N PHE A 375 1.82 5.89 19.80
CA PHE A 375 2.66 4.91 19.14
C PHE A 375 2.03 4.38 17.85
N PHE A 376 0.76 3.96 17.90
CA PHE A 376 0.04 3.49 16.71
C PHE A 376 -0.12 4.59 15.66
N ILE A 377 -0.49 5.80 16.07
CA ILE A 377 -0.66 6.92 15.15
C ILE A 377 0.68 7.28 14.47
N ASN A 378 1.77 7.37 15.23
CA ASN A 378 3.09 7.68 14.68
C ASN A 378 3.60 6.62 13.68
N HIS A 379 3.31 5.34 13.93
CA HIS A 379 3.63 4.28 12.97
C HIS A 379 2.76 4.39 11.71
N ALA A 380 1.46 4.62 11.87
CA ALA A 380 0.54 4.79 10.74
C ALA A 380 0.81 6.06 9.94
N SER A 381 1.26 7.14 10.58
CA SER A 381 1.61 8.41 9.92
C SER A 381 2.98 8.42 9.24
N GLY A 382 3.78 7.36 9.40
CA GLY A 382 5.13 7.26 8.82
C GLY A 382 6.20 8.11 9.52
N ARG A 383 5.92 8.63 10.73
CA ARG A 383 6.87 9.47 11.48
C ARG A 383 8.10 8.73 12.02
N ASN A 384 8.00 7.44 12.23
CA ASN A 384 9.14 6.66 12.72
C ASN A 384 10.10 6.36 11.57
N LYS A 385 10.98 7.32 11.30
CA LYS A 385 12.24 7.05 10.59
C LYS A 385 13.20 6.36 11.57
N LEU A 386 13.34 5.06 11.46
CA LEU A 386 14.49 4.34 12.02
C LEU A 386 15.55 4.18 10.94
#